data_d33c4681b390d9330ca2a9d6a4c20ee0
#
_entry.id   d33c4681b390d9330ca2a9d6a4c20ee0
#
_cell.length_a   1.000
_cell.length_b   1.000
_cell.length_c   1.000
_cell.angle_alpha   90.00
_cell.angle_beta   90.00
_cell.angle_gamma   90.00
#
_symmetry.space_group_name_H-M   'P 1'
#
loop_
_entity.id
_entity.type
_entity.pdbx_description
1 polymer ?
#
loop_
_entity_poly.entity_id
_entity_poly.type
_entity_poly.pdbx_seq_one_letter_code
_entity_poly.pdbx_strand_id
1 'polypeptide(L)'
;MVQIFVTGGTFDKEYNYITGELFFKDTHLKEMLVRGRCTIDFDVKTLMMIDSLKMTDADRQIIAYNCRQNESDKIILTHGTDTMVKTASILAAENIDKTIVLTGAMIPYAFGTSSDGFFNLGSALAFVQTLPHGVYVVMNGRYFDWNKVKKNTQTGNFEEI
;
A
#
# COMPACT_ATOMS: atom_id res chain seq x y z
N MET A 1 -13.74 6.62 9.78
CA MET A 1 -13.32 6.68 8.36
C MET A 1 -11.91 6.12 8.23
N VAL A 2 -11.61 5.43 7.13
CA VAL A 2 -10.25 4.98 6.75
C VAL A 2 -9.77 5.84 5.58
N GLN A 3 -8.61 6.48 5.71
CA GLN A 3 -7.97 7.17 4.60
C GLN A 3 -7.11 6.19 3.81
N ILE A 4 -7.25 6.13 2.50
CA ILE A 4 -6.40 5.36 1.63
C ILE A 4 -5.61 6.31 0.73
N PHE A 5 -4.29 6.32 0.88
CA PHE A 5 -3.39 7.06 0.01
C PHE A 5 -2.78 6.13 -1.05
N VAL A 6 -2.89 6.53 -2.29
CA VAL A 6 -2.29 5.82 -3.42
C VAL A 6 -0.92 6.44 -3.71
N THR A 7 0.11 5.61 -3.75
CA THR A 7 1.46 6.06 -4.11
C THR A 7 2.03 5.38 -5.35
N GLY A 8 1.27 4.46 -5.95
CA GLY A 8 1.66 3.72 -7.15
C GLY A 8 2.09 2.28 -6.83
N GLY A 9 3.13 1.82 -7.51
CA GLY A 9 3.59 0.43 -7.42
C GLY A 9 2.80 -0.51 -8.33
N THR A 10 3.18 -1.78 -8.32
CA THR A 10 2.58 -2.82 -9.18
C THR A 10 1.06 -2.95 -9.00
N PHE A 11 0.55 -2.64 -7.83
CA PHE A 11 -0.87 -2.70 -7.48
C PHE A 11 -1.76 -2.03 -8.52
N ASP A 12 -1.40 -0.84 -9.00
CA ASP A 12 -2.17 -0.01 -9.92
C ASP A 12 -1.64 0.00 -11.37
N LYS A 13 -0.65 -0.85 -11.69
CA LYS A 13 -0.14 -0.95 -13.07
C LYS A 13 -1.14 -1.66 -13.99
N GLU A 14 -1.17 -1.20 -15.22
CA GLU A 14 -1.87 -1.84 -16.33
C GLU A 14 -0.88 -2.34 -17.38
N TYR A 15 -1.30 -3.28 -18.21
CA TYR A 15 -0.49 -3.84 -19.28
C TYR A 15 -0.86 -3.24 -20.64
N ASN A 16 0.11 -2.64 -21.30
CA ASN A 16 -0.05 -2.19 -22.68
C ASN A 16 0.31 -3.34 -23.63
N TYR A 17 -0.70 -3.99 -24.19
CA TYR A 17 -0.50 -5.14 -25.09
C TYR A 17 0.15 -4.77 -26.45
N ILE A 18 0.18 -3.47 -26.80
CA ILE A 18 0.82 -3.00 -28.03
C ILE A 18 2.34 -2.89 -27.82
N THR A 19 2.77 -2.29 -26.70
CA THR A 19 4.20 -2.09 -26.40
C THR A 19 4.80 -3.23 -25.56
N GLY A 20 3.97 -4.03 -24.90
CA GLY A 20 4.39 -5.08 -23.97
C GLY A 20 4.87 -4.53 -22.62
N GLU A 21 4.59 -3.28 -22.29
CA GLU A 21 5.03 -2.61 -21.08
C GLU A 21 3.93 -2.47 -20.05
N LEU A 22 4.32 -2.43 -18.77
CA LEU A 22 3.44 -2.01 -17.68
C LEU A 22 3.49 -0.48 -17.55
N PHE A 23 2.32 0.13 -17.30
CA PHE A 23 2.21 1.58 -17.14
C PHE A 23 1.17 1.95 -16.08
N PHE A 24 1.23 3.18 -15.58
CA PHE A 24 0.22 3.73 -14.69
C PHE A 24 -0.86 4.47 -15.48
N LYS A 25 -2.12 4.27 -15.09
CA LYS A 25 -3.25 5.05 -15.53
C LYS A 25 -3.94 5.68 -14.33
N ASP A 26 -5.00 5.06 -13.86
CA ASP A 26 -5.72 5.49 -12.65
C ASP A 26 -5.72 4.37 -11.61
N THR A 27 -5.97 4.72 -10.35
CA THR A 27 -6.11 3.69 -9.31
C THR A 27 -7.41 2.89 -9.49
N HIS A 28 -7.31 1.59 -9.26
CA HIS A 28 -8.43 0.66 -9.25
C HIS A 28 -9.13 0.54 -7.90
N LEU A 29 -8.66 1.26 -6.87
CA LEU A 29 -9.12 1.08 -5.49
C LEU A 29 -10.62 1.24 -5.31
N LYS A 30 -11.22 2.27 -5.90
CA LYS A 30 -12.68 2.48 -5.78
C LYS A 30 -13.47 1.30 -6.35
N GLU A 31 -13.08 0.81 -7.53
CA GLU A 31 -13.66 -0.38 -8.14
C GLU A 31 -13.51 -1.61 -7.25
N MET A 32 -12.31 -1.83 -6.70
CA MET A 32 -12.02 -2.95 -5.81
C MET A 32 -12.88 -2.91 -4.55
N LEU A 33 -13.04 -1.75 -3.93
CA LEU A 33 -13.85 -1.56 -2.74
C LEU A 33 -15.34 -1.83 -3.02
N VAL A 34 -15.86 -1.34 -4.15
CA VAL A 34 -17.23 -1.62 -4.59
C VAL A 34 -17.41 -3.12 -4.88
N ARG A 35 -16.50 -3.74 -5.62
CA ARG A 35 -16.52 -5.18 -5.91
C ARG A 35 -16.46 -6.03 -4.64
N GLY A 36 -15.66 -5.61 -3.66
CA GLY A 36 -15.55 -6.24 -2.35
C GLY A 36 -16.74 -5.98 -1.44
N ARG A 37 -17.74 -5.20 -1.89
CA ARG A 37 -18.90 -4.77 -1.09
C ARG A 37 -18.46 -4.15 0.24
N CYS A 38 -17.40 -3.33 0.20
CA CYS A 38 -16.85 -2.66 1.36
C CYS A 38 -17.91 -1.73 1.98
N THR A 39 -18.15 -1.91 3.28
CA THR A 39 -19.08 -1.09 4.07
C THR A 39 -18.36 -0.14 5.02
N ILE A 40 -17.03 -0.16 5.02
CA ILE A 40 -16.22 0.77 5.80
C ILE A 40 -16.34 2.15 5.17
N ASP A 41 -16.51 3.17 6.00
CA ASP A 41 -16.39 4.56 5.56
C ASP A 41 -14.94 4.86 5.18
N PHE A 42 -14.69 5.23 3.93
CA PHE A 42 -13.34 5.46 3.39
C PHE A 42 -13.27 6.68 2.46
N ASP A 43 -12.08 7.25 2.39
CA ASP A 43 -11.69 8.19 1.35
C ASP A 43 -10.43 7.71 0.62
N VAL A 44 -10.35 7.92 -0.68
CA VAL A 44 -9.21 7.54 -1.52
C VAL A 44 -8.61 8.78 -2.16
N LYS A 45 -7.34 9.03 -1.87
CA LYS A 45 -6.57 10.15 -2.46
C LYS A 45 -5.28 9.64 -3.08
N THR A 46 -5.09 9.93 -4.36
CA THR A 46 -3.82 9.67 -5.03
C THR A 46 -2.82 10.77 -4.69
N LEU A 47 -1.70 10.40 -4.09
CA LEU A 47 -0.58 11.30 -3.81
C LEU A 47 0.40 11.30 -4.99
N MET A 48 0.67 10.13 -5.54
CA MET A 48 1.58 9.93 -6.66
C MET A 48 1.33 8.57 -7.31
N MET A 49 1.86 8.37 -8.51
CA MET A 49 1.82 7.09 -9.25
C MET A 49 3.26 6.76 -9.69
N ILE A 50 4.05 6.25 -8.75
CA ILE A 50 5.50 6.04 -8.93
C ILE A 50 5.84 4.57 -8.67
N ASP A 51 6.76 4.01 -9.46
CA ASP A 51 7.43 2.75 -9.13
C ASP A 51 8.31 2.97 -7.88
N SER A 52 8.22 2.09 -6.89
CA SER A 52 8.91 2.28 -5.62
C SER A 52 10.44 2.30 -5.75
N LEU A 53 11.00 1.68 -6.78
CA LEU A 53 12.44 1.77 -7.08
C LEU A 53 12.86 3.17 -7.55
N LYS A 54 11.93 3.95 -8.08
CA LYS A 54 12.15 5.34 -8.51
C LYS A 54 11.75 6.36 -7.45
N MET A 55 11.12 5.94 -6.36
CA MET A 55 10.66 6.81 -5.29
C MET A 55 11.85 7.39 -4.52
N THR A 56 11.88 8.71 -4.43
CA THR A 56 12.91 9.45 -3.69
C THR A 56 12.55 9.62 -2.20
N ASP A 57 13.50 10.04 -1.39
CA ASP A 57 13.22 10.36 0.01
C ASP A 57 12.33 11.61 0.15
N ALA A 58 12.40 12.54 -0.82
CA ALA A 58 11.47 13.68 -0.89
C ALA A 58 10.03 13.22 -1.13
N ASP A 59 9.81 12.23 -1.99
CA ASP A 59 8.48 11.64 -2.20
C ASP A 59 7.95 11.00 -0.91
N ARG A 60 8.81 10.31 -0.15
CA ARG A 60 8.46 9.72 1.14
C ARG A 60 8.10 10.76 2.19
N GLN A 61 8.76 11.92 2.17
CA GLN A 61 8.40 13.04 3.05
C GLN A 61 7.02 13.63 2.69
N ILE A 62 6.65 13.66 1.40
CA ILE A 62 5.29 14.04 0.98
C ILE A 62 4.26 13.05 1.54
N ILE A 63 4.56 11.75 1.51
CA ILE A 63 3.69 10.72 2.08
C ILE A 63 3.56 10.95 3.59
N ALA A 64 4.65 11.12 4.32
CA ALA A 64 4.67 11.36 5.76
C ALA A 64 3.88 12.63 6.15
N TYR A 65 4.07 13.71 5.40
CA TYR A 65 3.32 14.94 5.59
C TYR A 65 1.80 14.73 5.46
N ASN A 66 1.35 14.03 4.40
CA ASN A 66 -0.07 13.75 4.20
C ASN A 66 -0.63 12.83 5.30
N CYS A 67 0.13 11.84 5.75
CA CYS A 67 -0.27 10.99 6.88
C CYS A 67 -0.44 11.80 8.16
N ARG A 68 0.47 12.73 8.44
CA ARG A 68 0.42 13.58 9.63
C ARG A 68 -0.77 14.55 9.58
N GLN A 69 -1.01 15.20 8.44
CA GLN A 69 -2.04 16.22 8.29
C GLN A 69 -3.46 15.67 8.15
N ASN A 70 -3.62 14.40 7.80
CA ASN A 70 -4.96 13.81 7.65
C ASN A 70 -5.68 13.71 8.99
N GLU A 71 -6.99 13.92 9.00
CA GLU A 71 -7.80 13.84 10.23
C GLU A 71 -8.07 12.38 10.67
N SER A 72 -7.95 11.41 9.76
CA SER A 72 -8.19 10.00 10.10
C SER A 72 -7.01 9.41 10.87
N ASP A 73 -7.33 8.64 11.92
CA ASP A 73 -6.35 7.86 12.69
C ASP A 73 -5.96 6.54 12.01
N LYS A 74 -6.67 6.17 10.94
CA LYS A 74 -6.51 4.89 10.23
C LYS A 74 -6.17 5.17 8.79
N ILE A 75 -4.95 4.84 8.41
CA ILE A 75 -4.39 5.14 7.08
C ILE A 75 -3.90 3.86 6.43
N ILE A 76 -4.28 3.65 5.17
CA ILE A 76 -3.70 2.63 4.29
C ILE A 76 -2.91 3.34 3.20
N LEU A 77 -1.74 2.83 2.91
CA LEU A 77 -0.90 3.24 1.77
C LEU A 77 -0.78 2.09 0.79
N THR A 78 -1.22 2.27 -0.46
CA THR A 78 -0.80 1.36 -1.53
C THR A 78 0.56 1.79 -2.03
N HIS A 79 1.49 0.84 -2.13
CA HIS A 79 2.90 1.13 -2.36
C HIS A 79 3.57 -0.01 -3.14
N GLY A 80 4.60 0.31 -3.90
CA GLY A 80 5.43 -0.70 -4.55
C GLY A 80 6.17 -1.57 -3.53
N THR A 81 6.24 -2.87 -3.79
CA THR A 81 6.74 -3.85 -2.82
C THR A 81 8.25 -3.77 -2.58
N ASP A 82 9.03 -3.28 -3.54
CA ASP A 82 10.50 -3.31 -3.47
C ASP A 82 11.09 -2.40 -2.39
N THR A 83 10.48 -1.23 -2.16
CA THR A 83 10.95 -0.28 -1.14
C THR A 83 9.88 0.06 -0.09
N MET A 84 8.85 -0.76 0.04
CA MET A 84 7.78 -0.60 1.02
C MET A 84 8.31 -0.52 2.45
N VAL A 85 9.24 -1.40 2.82
CA VAL A 85 9.85 -1.42 4.17
C VAL A 85 10.65 -0.14 4.44
N LYS A 86 11.34 0.40 3.43
CA LYS A 86 12.05 1.68 3.56
C LYS A 86 11.07 2.82 3.84
N THR A 87 9.97 2.89 3.13
CA THR A 87 8.93 3.90 3.38
C THR A 87 8.32 3.74 4.77
N ALA A 88 8.05 2.50 5.18
CA ALA A 88 7.55 2.21 6.53
C ALA A 88 8.52 2.69 7.62
N SER A 89 9.83 2.51 7.45
CA SER A 89 10.83 2.99 8.41
C SER A 89 10.86 4.52 8.53
N ILE A 90 10.71 5.22 7.41
CA ILE A 90 10.66 6.70 7.42
C ILE A 90 9.39 7.18 8.13
N LEU A 91 8.24 6.58 7.85
CA LEU A 91 6.99 6.91 8.53
C LEU A 91 7.04 6.66 10.04
N ALA A 92 7.69 5.56 10.45
CA ALA A 92 7.87 5.24 11.87
C ALA A 92 8.75 6.26 12.59
N ALA A 93 9.81 6.75 11.94
CA ALA A 93 10.70 7.79 12.49
C ALA A 93 9.97 9.13 12.71
N GLU A 94 8.88 9.38 12.00
CA GLU A 94 8.07 10.59 12.13
C GLU A 94 7.17 10.60 13.39
N ASN A 95 7.06 9.48 14.11
CA ASN A 95 6.26 9.33 15.34
C ASN A 95 4.82 9.85 15.18
N ILE A 96 4.17 9.49 14.08
CA ILE A 96 2.78 9.88 13.80
C ILE A 96 1.85 9.00 14.66
N ASP A 97 1.07 9.62 15.53
CA ASP A 97 0.15 8.93 16.45
C ASP A 97 -1.11 8.43 15.72
N LYS A 98 -0.93 7.47 14.80
CA LYS A 98 -1.97 6.86 13.97
C LYS A 98 -1.61 5.41 13.64
N THR A 99 -2.61 4.66 13.20
CA THR A 99 -2.38 3.33 12.60
C THR A 99 -2.14 3.50 11.10
N ILE A 100 -0.93 3.20 10.65
CA ILE A 100 -0.53 3.32 9.23
C ILE A 100 -0.16 1.93 8.72
N VAL A 101 -0.87 1.47 7.72
CA VAL A 101 -0.69 0.16 7.08
C VAL A 101 -0.22 0.36 5.65
N LEU A 102 0.94 -0.20 5.30
CA LEU A 102 1.42 -0.26 3.92
C LEU A 102 1.07 -1.62 3.31
N THR A 103 0.54 -1.59 2.10
CA THR A 103 0.22 -2.79 1.33
C THR A 103 0.50 -2.57 -0.16
N GLY A 104 0.45 -3.64 -0.93
CA GLY A 104 0.72 -3.58 -2.36
C GLY A 104 0.36 -4.89 -3.05
N ALA A 105 0.91 -5.10 -4.23
CA ALA A 105 0.73 -6.34 -4.97
C ALA A 105 2.00 -6.75 -5.73
N MET A 106 2.21 -8.04 -5.84
CA MET A 106 3.24 -8.59 -6.71
C MET A 106 2.76 -8.66 -8.17
N ILE A 107 1.46 -8.86 -8.36
CA ILE A 107 0.81 -8.91 -9.67
C ILE A 107 -0.26 -7.82 -9.73
N PRO A 108 -0.29 -6.99 -10.80
CA PRO A 108 -1.27 -5.91 -10.92
C PRO A 108 -2.72 -6.39 -10.77
N TYR A 109 -3.55 -5.61 -10.08
CA TYR A 109 -4.99 -5.89 -9.98
C TYR A 109 -5.65 -6.05 -11.35
N ALA A 110 -5.24 -5.25 -12.33
CA ALA A 110 -5.74 -5.32 -13.70
C ALA A 110 -5.56 -6.69 -14.38
N PHE A 111 -4.67 -7.54 -13.87
CA PHE A 111 -4.47 -8.92 -14.35
C PHE A 111 -5.55 -9.91 -13.87
N GLY A 112 -6.52 -9.44 -13.11
CA GLY A 112 -7.68 -10.23 -12.71
C GLY A 112 -7.35 -11.29 -11.67
N THR A 113 -7.83 -12.51 -11.89
CA THR A 113 -7.78 -13.60 -10.90
C THR A 113 -6.37 -14.04 -10.49
N SER A 114 -5.35 -13.72 -11.27
CA SER A 114 -3.95 -14.00 -10.92
C SER A 114 -3.34 -12.99 -9.95
N SER A 115 -4.00 -11.84 -9.73
CA SER A 115 -3.50 -10.80 -8.84
C SER A 115 -3.71 -11.13 -7.37
N ASP A 116 -2.70 -10.82 -6.56
CA ASP A 116 -2.75 -10.83 -5.10
C ASP A 116 -3.28 -9.51 -4.51
N GLY A 117 -3.51 -8.49 -5.34
CA GLY A 117 -3.87 -7.14 -4.89
C GLY A 117 -5.18 -7.09 -4.10
N PHE A 118 -6.21 -7.79 -4.56
CA PHE A 118 -7.51 -7.82 -3.88
C PHE A 118 -7.43 -8.47 -2.49
N PHE A 119 -6.67 -9.56 -2.38
CA PHE A 119 -6.42 -10.24 -1.12
C PHE A 119 -5.64 -9.35 -0.13
N ASN A 120 -4.59 -8.69 -0.61
CA ASN A 120 -3.79 -7.80 0.22
C ASN A 120 -4.59 -6.56 0.67
N LEU A 121 -5.42 -5.98 -0.19
CA LEU A 121 -6.29 -4.86 0.18
C LEU A 121 -7.29 -5.27 1.27
N GLY A 122 -7.95 -6.41 1.12
CA GLY A 122 -8.87 -6.94 2.13
C GLY A 122 -8.20 -7.15 3.48
N SER A 123 -6.99 -7.71 3.47
CA SER A 123 -6.17 -7.87 4.67
C SER A 123 -5.80 -6.51 5.30
N ALA A 124 -5.37 -5.54 4.50
CA ALA A 124 -5.04 -4.21 4.97
C ALA A 124 -6.24 -3.51 5.63
N LEU A 125 -7.43 -3.63 5.01
CA LEU A 125 -8.67 -3.09 5.57
C LEU A 125 -9.03 -3.74 6.92
N ALA A 126 -8.82 -5.03 7.07
CA ALA A 126 -9.06 -5.72 8.34
C ALA A 126 -8.08 -5.25 9.43
N PHE A 127 -6.78 -5.26 9.13
CA PHE A 127 -5.75 -4.94 10.11
C PHE A 127 -5.73 -3.47 10.52
N VAL A 128 -5.97 -2.52 9.62
CA VAL A 128 -5.99 -1.09 9.97
C VAL A 128 -7.07 -0.75 11.00
N GLN A 129 -8.14 -1.55 11.07
CA GLN A 129 -9.23 -1.35 12.03
C GLN A 129 -8.89 -1.84 13.43
N THR A 130 -7.96 -2.77 13.57
CA THR A 130 -7.73 -3.55 14.80
C THR A 130 -6.35 -3.31 15.42
N LEU A 131 -5.36 -2.96 14.63
CA LEU A 131 -4.02 -2.71 15.14
C LEU A 131 -3.93 -1.39 15.92
N PRO A 132 -3.10 -1.32 16.96
CA PRO A 132 -2.83 -0.07 17.68
C PRO A 132 -2.09 0.93 16.78
N HIS A 133 -1.96 2.18 17.26
CA HIS A 133 -1.14 3.18 16.56
C HIS A 133 0.28 2.65 16.34
N GLY A 134 0.77 2.81 15.14
CA GLY A 134 2.05 2.30 14.69
C GLY A 134 2.10 2.17 13.18
N VAL A 135 3.24 1.74 12.66
CA VAL A 135 3.45 1.54 11.21
C VAL A 135 3.66 0.05 10.93
N TYR A 136 2.89 -0.47 10.00
CA TYR A 136 2.84 -1.89 9.70
C TYR A 136 2.93 -2.13 8.19
N VAL A 137 3.52 -3.26 7.84
CA VAL A 137 3.43 -3.83 6.48
C VAL A 137 2.42 -4.96 6.51
N VAL A 138 1.43 -4.92 5.61
CA VAL A 138 0.42 -5.97 5.47
C VAL A 138 0.51 -6.58 4.09
N MET A 139 1.04 -7.78 4.04
CA MET A 139 1.25 -8.56 2.81
C MET A 139 1.06 -10.04 3.10
N ASN A 140 0.66 -10.79 2.08
CA ASN A 140 0.50 -12.24 2.15
C ASN A 140 -0.46 -12.73 3.26
N GLY A 141 -1.48 -11.94 3.62
CA GLY A 141 -2.44 -12.25 4.67
C GLY A 141 -1.92 -12.08 6.10
N ARG A 142 -0.76 -11.45 6.26
CA ARG A 142 -0.11 -11.19 7.55
C ARG A 142 0.13 -9.70 7.74
N TYR A 143 0.22 -9.27 9.00
CA TYR A 143 0.79 -7.98 9.36
C TYR A 143 2.16 -8.17 10.01
N PHE A 144 3.01 -7.18 9.84
CA PHE A 144 4.34 -7.12 10.42
C PHE A 144 4.59 -5.72 10.98
N ASP A 145 5.24 -5.63 12.12
CA ASP A 145 5.85 -4.36 12.54
C ASP A 145 6.88 -3.93 11.49
N TRP A 146 6.95 -2.64 11.20
CA TRP A 146 7.83 -2.08 10.17
C TRP A 146 9.31 -2.50 10.28
N ASN A 147 9.78 -2.76 11.50
CA ASN A 147 11.18 -3.13 11.80
C ASN A 147 11.40 -4.64 11.96
N LYS A 148 10.39 -5.46 11.70
CA LYS A 148 10.45 -6.93 11.81
C LYS A 148 10.08 -7.62 10.51
N VAL A 149 10.26 -6.97 9.38
CA VAL A 149 9.83 -7.49 8.10
C VAL A 149 10.87 -7.25 7.02
N LYS A 150 11.00 -8.20 6.12
CA LYS A 150 11.75 -8.08 4.87
C LYS A 150 10.97 -8.72 3.72
N LYS A 151 11.21 -8.26 2.50
CA LYS A 151 10.78 -8.94 1.29
C LYS A 151 11.84 -9.98 0.90
N ASN A 152 11.43 -11.23 0.79
CA ASN A 152 12.27 -12.28 0.21
C ASN A 152 12.26 -12.11 -1.32
N THR A 153 13.40 -11.71 -1.89
CA THR A 153 13.49 -11.42 -3.33
C THR A 153 13.47 -12.67 -4.23
N GLN A 154 13.64 -13.85 -3.67
CA GLN A 154 13.56 -15.11 -4.41
C GLN A 154 12.13 -15.61 -4.55
N THR A 155 11.32 -15.43 -3.50
CA THR A 155 9.94 -15.92 -3.45
C THR A 155 8.92 -14.81 -3.71
N GLY A 156 9.28 -13.55 -3.52
CA GLY A 156 8.39 -12.40 -3.53
C GLY A 156 7.55 -12.23 -2.27
N ASN A 157 7.67 -13.14 -1.30
CA ASN A 157 6.91 -13.08 -0.05
C ASN A 157 7.56 -12.14 0.97
N PHE A 158 6.72 -11.58 1.84
CA PHE A 158 7.17 -10.85 3.03
C PHE A 158 7.28 -11.82 4.21
N GLU A 159 8.36 -11.71 4.95
CA GLU A 159 8.68 -12.62 6.06
C GLU A 159 9.31 -11.87 7.24
N GLU A 160 9.22 -12.44 8.43
CA GLU A 160 9.87 -11.89 9.63
C GLU A 160 11.39 -11.99 9.53
N ILE A 161 12.07 -11.04 10.17
CA ILE A 161 13.52 -11.04 10.39
C ILE A 161 13.84 -11.28 11.86
#